data_6e5c3014900d4bfe78525d67594f946d
#
_entry.id   6e5c3014900d4bfe78525d67594f946d
#
_cell.length_a   1.000
_cell.length_b   1.000
_cell.length_c   1.000
_cell.angle_alpha   90.00
_cell.angle_beta   90.00
_cell.angle_gamma   90.00
#
_symmetry.space_group_name_H-M   'P 1'
#
loop_
_entity.id
_entity.type
_entity.pdbx_description
1 polymer ?
#
loop_
_entity_poly.entity_id
_entity_poly.type
_entity_poly.pdbx_seq_one_letter_code
_entity_poly.pdbx_strand_id
1 'polypeptide(L)'
;MIVIYTGDVEEAKDSFETKCLTLSIEQVFISKLPEEEIYQSIKSKLENNGALSDTELIQLIVLPLAGKGKEAKQQIIENVITLTKKIKDEMKQVFVLSGVLVTTDKFIDEKYADNIRRFLRMTKVARLYEEEKQEAVNLAEKKGANTMLENFIKAGSDTLMIMQATGLTKEEIEKIRNDMLITK
;
A
#
# COMPACT_ATOMS: atom_id res chain seq x y z
N MET A 1 25.38 7.69 6.65
CA MET A 1 24.33 7.49 5.61
C MET A 1 24.54 6.13 4.99
N ILE A 2 23.45 5.34 4.85
CA ILE A 2 23.51 4.02 4.17
C ILE A 2 22.91 4.20 2.77
N VAL A 3 23.59 3.70 1.75
CA VAL A 3 23.12 3.67 0.35
C VAL A 3 22.97 2.24 -0.09
N ILE A 4 21.78 1.87 -0.58
CA ILE A 4 21.48 0.54 -1.07
C ILE A 4 21.43 0.58 -2.60
N TYR A 5 22.26 -0.22 -3.25
CA TYR A 5 22.34 -0.35 -4.70
C TYR A 5 21.60 -1.61 -5.16
N THR A 6 20.81 -1.48 -6.21
CA THR A 6 20.14 -2.62 -6.86
C THR A 6 21.11 -3.46 -7.68
N GLY A 7 20.66 -4.61 -8.19
CA GLY A 7 21.46 -5.58 -8.94
C GLY A 7 22.20 -5.03 -10.17
N ASP A 8 21.80 -3.86 -10.67
CA ASP A 8 22.47 -3.20 -11.80
C ASP A 8 23.79 -2.51 -11.42
N VAL A 9 24.06 -2.35 -10.10
CA VAL A 9 25.28 -1.70 -9.59
C VAL A 9 26.07 -2.71 -8.79
N GLU A 10 27.29 -3.00 -9.24
CA GLU A 10 28.20 -3.97 -8.59
C GLU A 10 29.21 -3.30 -7.67
N GLU A 11 29.59 -2.07 -8.00
CA GLU A 11 30.54 -1.25 -7.23
C GLU A 11 30.26 0.24 -7.41
N ALA A 12 30.56 1.02 -6.39
CA ALA A 12 30.46 2.48 -6.41
C ALA A 12 31.50 3.08 -5.46
N LYS A 13 31.82 4.37 -5.62
CA LYS A 13 32.69 5.06 -4.67
C LYS A 13 31.99 5.23 -3.32
N ASP A 14 32.67 4.94 -2.24
CA ASP A 14 32.18 5.03 -0.86
C ASP A 14 32.43 6.39 -0.22
N SER A 15 33.21 7.26 -0.88
CA SER A 15 33.59 8.56 -0.38
C SER A 15 33.55 9.64 -1.45
N PHE A 16 33.25 10.83 -1.02
CA PHE A 16 33.34 12.07 -1.80
C PHE A 16 34.16 13.08 -1.02
N GLU A 17 35.27 13.54 -1.61
CA GLU A 17 36.18 14.48 -0.99
C GLU A 17 36.24 15.80 -1.75
N THR A 18 36.19 16.88 -1.01
CA THR A 18 36.50 18.25 -1.47
C THR A 18 37.51 18.89 -0.53
N LYS A 19 37.99 20.10 -0.86
CA LYS A 19 38.96 20.83 -0.01
C LYS A 19 38.46 21.06 1.43
N CYS A 20 37.15 21.08 1.65
CA CYS A 20 36.55 21.44 2.93
C CYS A 20 35.56 20.38 3.49
N LEU A 21 35.30 19.30 2.75
CA LEU A 21 34.34 18.28 3.15
C LEU A 21 34.76 16.90 2.68
N THR A 22 34.76 15.94 3.60
CA THR A 22 34.82 14.50 3.28
C THR A 22 33.50 13.87 3.70
N LEU A 23 32.79 13.26 2.75
CA LEU A 23 31.57 12.49 2.99
C LEU A 23 31.87 11.00 2.75
N SER A 24 31.68 10.18 3.78
CA SER A 24 31.74 8.72 3.67
C SER A 24 30.35 8.12 3.79
N ILE A 25 30.08 7.10 3.00
CA ILE A 25 28.80 6.39 2.99
C ILE A 25 29.03 4.89 3.25
N GLU A 26 28.09 4.30 3.96
CA GLU A 26 28.00 2.85 4.10
C GLU A 26 27.22 2.29 2.90
N GLN A 27 27.75 1.28 2.23
CA GLN A 27 27.19 0.77 0.98
C GLN A 27 26.69 -0.66 1.14
N VAL A 28 25.51 -0.91 0.60
CA VAL A 28 24.92 -2.25 0.50
C VAL A 28 24.61 -2.54 -0.96
N PHE A 29 25.19 -3.60 -1.50
CA PHE A 29 24.99 -4.04 -2.87
C PHE A 29 24.07 -5.26 -2.90
N ILE A 30 22.86 -5.10 -3.39
CA ILE A 30 21.88 -6.19 -3.50
C ILE A 30 22.33 -7.21 -4.57
N SER A 31 23.12 -6.79 -5.55
CA SER A 31 23.77 -7.70 -6.53
C SER A 31 24.63 -8.81 -5.92
N LYS A 32 25.06 -8.62 -4.66
CA LYS A 32 25.87 -9.62 -3.93
C LYS A 32 25.05 -10.62 -3.11
N LEU A 33 23.72 -10.51 -3.13
CA LEU A 33 22.87 -11.48 -2.47
C LEU A 33 22.94 -12.83 -3.20
N PRO A 34 23.02 -13.96 -2.46
CA PRO A 34 22.94 -15.30 -3.04
C PRO A 34 21.47 -15.62 -3.42
N GLU A 35 21.00 -15.00 -4.50
CA GLU A 35 19.61 -14.99 -4.93
C GLU A 35 19.01 -16.39 -5.06
N GLU A 36 19.72 -17.27 -5.79
CA GLU A 36 19.23 -18.63 -6.03
C GLU A 36 19.17 -19.46 -4.74
N GLU A 37 20.15 -19.31 -3.85
CA GLU A 37 20.15 -20.03 -2.57
C GLU A 37 19.00 -19.58 -1.68
N ILE A 38 18.74 -18.28 -1.61
CA ILE A 38 17.60 -17.70 -0.87
C ILE A 38 16.30 -18.23 -1.44
N TYR A 39 16.15 -18.19 -2.78
CA TYR A 39 14.95 -18.67 -3.45
C TYR A 39 14.67 -20.15 -3.17
N GLN A 40 15.69 -21.01 -3.34
CA GLN A 40 15.54 -22.44 -3.13
C GLN A 40 15.30 -22.81 -1.65
N SER A 41 15.93 -22.10 -0.72
CA SER A 41 15.70 -22.28 0.71
C SER A 41 14.24 -21.99 1.07
N ILE A 42 13.71 -20.84 0.64
CA ILE A 42 12.32 -20.44 0.91
C ILE A 42 11.34 -21.40 0.21
N LYS A 43 11.62 -21.77 -1.03
CA LYS A 43 10.80 -22.73 -1.79
C LYS A 43 10.70 -24.07 -1.08
N SER A 44 11.82 -24.65 -0.70
CA SER A 44 11.88 -25.93 0.02
C SER A 44 11.11 -25.87 1.34
N LYS A 45 11.25 -24.77 2.07
CA LYS A 45 10.53 -24.56 3.34
C LYS A 45 9.02 -24.52 3.16
N LEU A 46 8.54 -23.80 2.13
CA LEU A 46 7.11 -23.73 1.80
C LEU A 46 6.55 -25.06 1.31
N GLU A 47 7.31 -25.82 0.52
CA GLU A 47 6.93 -27.17 0.06
C GLU A 47 6.80 -28.17 1.22
N ASN A 48 7.58 -27.98 2.27
CA ASN A 48 7.47 -28.74 3.52
C ASN A 48 6.47 -28.14 4.52
N ASN A 49 5.59 -27.25 4.07
CA ASN A 49 4.59 -26.55 4.90
C ASN A 49 5.18 -25.73 6.07
N GLY A 50 6.45 -25.33 5.99
CA GLY A 50 7.11 -24.49 6.97
C GLY A 50 6.59 -23.04 6.93
N ALA A 51 6.52 -22.41 8.12
CA ALA A 51 6.20 -20.99 8.20
C ALA A 51 7.46 -20.13 7.95
N LEU A 52 7.31 -19.07 7.17
CA LEU A 52 8.39 -18.12 6.94
C LEU A 52 8.58 -17.19 8.14
N SER A 53 9.85 -16.91 8.45
CA SER A 53 10.25 -15.85 9.39
C SER A 53 10.14 -14.47 8.73
N ASP A 54 10.18 -13.41 9.54
CA ASP A 54 10.12 -12.04 9.04
C ASP A 54 11.31 -11.72 8.12
N THR A 55 12.49 -12.25 8.42
CA THR A 55 13.68 -12.12 7.56
C THR A 55 13.44 -12.73 6.17
N GLU A 56 12.86 -13.93 6.10
CA GLU A 56 12.54 -14.60 4.83
C GLU A 56 11.46 -13.85 4.03
N LEU A 57 10.50 -13.23 4.72
CA LEU A 57 9.50 -12.37 4.06
C LEU A 57 10.16 -11.14 3.43
N ILE A 58 11.07 -10.47 4.16
CA ILE A 58 11.83 -9.33 3.64
C ILE A 58 12.75 -9.77 2.50
N GLN A 59 13.39 -10.91 2.60
CA GLN A 59 14.18 -11.47 1.50
C GLN A 59 13.36 -11.63 0.23
N LEU A 60 12.13 -12.16 0.29
CA LEU A 60 11.23 -12.24 -0.87
C LEU A 60 10.92 -10.87 -1.48
N ILE A 61 10.74 -9.83 -0.65
CA ILE A 61 10.47 -8.46 -1.13
C ILE A 61 11.68 -7.87 -1.86
N VAL A 62 12.88 -8.14 -1.37
CA VAL A 62 14.14 -7.57 -1.89
C VAL A 62 14.69 -8.35 -3.08
N LEU A 63 14.38 -9.63 -3.18
CA LEU A 63 14.93 -10.54 -4.19
C LEU A 63 14.82 -10.01 -5.64
N PRO A 64 13.68 -9.40 -6.09
CA PRO A 64 13.60 -8.83 -7.43
C PRO A 64 14.60 -7.71 -7.71
N LEU A 65 15.12 -7.06 -6.67
CA LEU A 65 16.10 -5.99 -6.81
C LEU A 65 17.52 -6.53 -7.09
N ALA A 66 17.77 -7.83 -6.85
CA ALA A 66 19.06 -8.47 -7.11
C ALA A 66 19.29 -8.74 -8.62
N GLY A 67 18.22 -8.93 -9.38
CA GLY A 67 18.29 -9.19 -10.82
C GLY A 67 18.98 -8.07 -11.60
N LYS A 68 19.81 -8.45 -12.59
CA LYS A 68 20.51 -7.53 -13.49
C LYS A 68 19.69 -7.33 -14.78
N GLY A 69 19.32 -6.09 -15.02
CA GLY A 69 18.47 -5.73 -16.15
C GLY A 69 16.98 -6.06 -15.96
N LYS A 70 16.15 -5.54 -16.86
CA LYS A 70 14.70 -5.61 -16.74
C LYS A 70 14.16 -7.05 -16.80
N GLU A 71 14.63 -7.85 -17.75
CA GLU A 71 14.14 -9.21 -17.98
C GLU A 71 14.38 -10.12 -16.78
N ALA A 72 15.61 -10.12 -16.22
CA ALA A 72 15.94 -10.90 -15.03
C ALA A 72 15.06 -10.49 -13.84
N LYS A 73 14.85 -9.18 -13.63
CA LYS A 73 13.97 -8.68 -12.57
C LYS A 73 12.53 -9.16 -12.74
N GLN A 74 11.99 -9.15 -13.98
CA GLN A 74 10.63 -9.64 -14.22
C GLN A 74 10.50 -11.13 -13.92
N GLN A 75 11.48 -11.94 -14.30
CA GLN A 75 11.49 -13.37 -14.00
C GLN A 75 11.49 -13.63 -12.49
N ILE A 76 12.28 -12.88 -11.73
CA ILE A 76 12.32 -13.01 -10.27
C ILE A 76 11.00 -12.57 -9.65
N ILE A 77 10.39 -11.47 -10.14
CA ILE A 77 9.07 -11.03 -9.68
C ILE A 77 8.03 -12.15 -9.86
N GLU A 78 7.99 -12.80 -11.03
CA GLU A 78 7.06 -13.90 -11.31
C GLU A 78 7.29 -15.09 -10.35
N ASN A 79 8.54 -15.43 -10.13
CA ASN A 79 8.93 -16.49 -9.20
C ASN A 79 8.50 -16.16 -7.76
N VAL A 80 8.74 -14.93 -7.30
CA VAL A 80 8.34 -14.46 -5.96
C VAL A 80 6.81 -14.45 -5.81
N ILE A 81 6.06 -13.97 -6.80
CA ILE A 81 4.59 -14.01 -6.78
C ILE A 81 4.10 -15.45 -6.63
N THR A 82 4.71 -16.39 -7.37
CA THR A 82 4.35 -17.81 -7.35
C THR A 82 4.62 -18.44 -5.99
N LEU A 83 5.76 -18.13 -5.35
CA LEU A 83 6.08 -18.60 -4.00
C LEU A 83 5.16 -17.99 -2.95
N THR A 84 4.88 -16.69 -3.05
CA THR A 84 4.05 -15.99 -2.08
C THR A 84 2.65 -16.57 -2.01
N LYS A 85 2.08 -17.03 -3.13
CA LYS A 85 0.78 -17.72 -3.15
C LYS A 85 0.75 -19.03 -2.37
N LYS A 86 1.90 -19.65 -2.07
CA LYS A 86 2.01 -20.86 -1.24
C LYS A 86 2.08 -20.54 0.26
N ILE A 87 2.26 -19.29 0.66
CA ILE A 87 2.23 -18.90 2.07
C ILE A 87 0.81 -19.06 2.59
N LYS A 88 0.62 -19.75 3.70
CA LYS A 88 -0.71 -20.02 4.27
C LYS A 88 -1.34 -18.80 4.96
N ASP A 89 -0.51 -17.93 5.49
CA ASP A 89 -0.92 -16.73 6.21
C ASP A 89 -1.20 -15.61 5.20
N GLU A 90 -2.47 -15.21 5.11
CA GLU A 90 -2.94 -14.17 4.18
C GLU A 90 -2.30 -12.80 4.46
N MET A 91 -2.06 -12.46 5.74
CA MET A 91 -1.39 -11.20 6.09
C MET A 91 0.06 -11.17 5.61
N LYS A 92 0.76 -12.30 5.72
CA LYS A 92 2.12 -12.43 5.19
C LYS A 92 2.16 -12.41 3.66
N GLN A 93 1.16 -12.98 2.98
CA GLN A 93 1.02 -12.85 1.53
C GLN A 93 0.84 -11.38 1.12
N VAL A 94 -0.08 -10.68 1.77
CA VAL A 94 -0.33 -9.24 1.52
C VAL A 94 0.93 -8.43 1.77
N PHE A 95 1.63 -8.69 2.88
CA PHE A 95 2.87 -7.99 3.22
C PHE A 95 3.94 -8.15 2.12
N VAL A 96 4.20 -9.38 1.67
CA VAL A 96 5.21 -9.64 0.63
C VAL A 96 4.78 -9.02 -0.70
N LEU A 97 3.55 -9.25 -1.16
CA LEU A 97 3.10 -8.75 -2.47
C LEU A 97 3.02 -7.22 -2.52
N SER A 98 2.60 -6.58 -1.43
CA SER A 98 2.61 -5.12 -1.33
C SER A 98 4.04 -4.58 -1.32
N GLY A 99 4.95 -5.23 -0.59
CA GLY A 99 6.36 -4.90 -0.57
C GLY A 99 7.02 -5.02 -1.94
N VAL A 100 6.76 -6.11 -2.67
CA VAL A 100 7.24 -6.30 -4.05
C VAL A 100 6.70 -5.19 -4.95
N LEU A 101 5.40 -4.89 -4.90
CA LEU A 101 4.81 -3.85 -5.74
C LEU A 101 5.46 -2.48 -5.51
N VAL A 102 5.71 -2.11 -4.24
CA VAL A 102 6.36 -0.84 -3.90
C VAL A 102 7.83 -0.79 -4.31
N THR A 103 8.59 -1.85 -4.04
CA THR A 103 10.03 -1.88 -4.33
C THR A 103 10.34 -1.98 -5.82
N THR A 104 9.42 -2.54 -6.60
CA THR A 104 9.60 -2.78 -8.04
C THR A 104 8.85 -1.79 -8.94
N ASP A 105 8.16 -0.80 -8.38
CA ASP A 105 7.28 0.15 -9.07
C ASP A 105 7.90 0.76 -10.35
N LYS A 106 9.20 1.07 -10.32
CA LYS A 106 9.90 1.70 -11.45
C LYS A 106 10.21 0.77 -12.63
N PHE A 107 10.14 -0.54 -12.45
CA PHE A 107 10.57 -1.51 -13.47
C PHE A 107 9.66 -2.72 -13.63
N ILE A 108 8.65 -2.90 -12.78
CA ILE A 108 7.66 -3.98 -12.94
C ILE A 108 6.82 -3.76 -14.18
N ASP A 109 6.61 -4.83 -14.96
CA ASP A 109 5.67 -4.77 -16.07
C ASP A 109 4.23 -4.71 -15.57
N GLU A 110 3.38 -3.89 -16.21
CA GLU A 110 2.00 -3.64 -15.78
C GLU A 110 1.19 -4.94 -15.64
N LYS A 111 1.45 -5.93 -16.49
CA LYS A 111 0.83 -7.26 -16.39
C LYS A 111 1.05 -7.90 -15.01
N TYR A 112 2.26 -7.82 -14.47
CA TYR A 112 2.58 -8.38 -13.15
C TYR A 112 2.03 -7.51 -12.04
N ALA A 113 2.15 -6.19 -12.18
CA ALA A 113 1.56 -5.25 -11.23
C ALA A 113 0.05 -5.45 -11.10
N ASP A 114 -0.67 -5.60 -12.20
CA ASP A 114 -2.11 -5.87 -12.20
C ASP A 114 -2.47 -7.24 -11.60
N ASN A 115 -1.65 -8.26 -11.82
CA ASN A 115 -1.85 -9.56 -11.18
C ASN A 115 -1.72 -9.46 -9.66
N ILE A 116 -0.73 -8.72 -9.17
CA ILE A 116 -0.57 -8.47 -7.72
C ILE A 116 -1.76 -7.67 -7.19
N ARG A 117 -2.12 -6.54 -7.83
CA ARG A 117 -3.26 -5.70 -7.41
C ARG A 117 -4.56 -6.50 -7.36
N ARG A 118 -4.81 -7.34 -8.38
CA ARG A 118 -6.00 -8.21 -8.42
C ARG A 118 -6.01 -9.21 -7.27
N PHE A 119 -4.88 -9.85 -6.99
CA PHE A 119 -4.76 -10.76 -5.86
C PHE A 119 -5.03 -10.03 -4.54
N LEU A 120 -4.38 -8.87 -4.30
CA LEU A 120 -4.56 -8.08 -3.09
C LEU A 120 -6.03 -7.69 -2.86
N ARG A 121 -6.76 -7.29 -3.92
CA ARG A 121 -8.20 -6.95 -3.82
C ARG A 121 -9.09 -8.13 -3.42
N MET A 122 -8.67 -9.36 -3.68
CA MET A 122 -9.43 -10.55 -3.31
C MET A 122 -9.17 -11.00 -1.86
N THR A 123 -8.17 -10.44 -1.21
CA THR A 123 -7.85 -10.80 0.18
C THR A 123 -8.88 -10.27 1.16
N LYS A 124 -9.01 -10.95 2.30
CA LYS A 124 -9.86 -10.48 3.40
C LYS A 124 -9.45 -9.11 3.91
N VAL A 125 -8.14 -8.84 3.95
CA VAL A 125 -7.58 -7.54 4.38
C VAL A 125 -8.04 -6.40 3.48
N ALA A 126 -7.98 -6.59 2.15
CA ALA A 126 -8.44 -5.57 1.21
C ALA A 126 -9.95 -5.32 1.34
N ARG A 127 -10.76 -6.37 1.54
CA ARG A 127 -12.21 -6.21 1.76
C ARG A 127 -12.51 -5.41 3.01
N LEU A 128 -11.85 -5.72 4.14
CA LEU A 128 -11.99 -4.94 5.38
C LEU A 128 -11.59 -3.47 5.19
N TYR A 129 -10.49 -3.23 4.49
CA TYR A 129 -10.04 -1.86 4.19
C TYR A 129 -11.04 -1.09 3.30
N GLU A 130 -11.62 -1.74 2.28
CA GLU A 130 -12.65 -1.11 1.44
C GLU A 130 -13.94 -0.85 2.22
N GLU A 131 -14.33 -1.74 3.13
CA GLU A 131 -15.47 -1.55 4.04
C GLU A 131 -15.24 -0.34 4.94
N GLU A 132 -14.10 -0.26 5.64
CA GLU A 132 -13.73 0.89 6.49
C GLU A 132 -13.67 2.20 5.70
N LYS A 133 -13.09 2.17 4.50
CA LYS A 133 -13.02 3.33 3.62
C LYS A 133 -14.42 3.79 3.20
N GLN A 134 -15.31 2.86 2.84
CA GLN A 134 -16.68 3.20 2.46
C GLN A 134 -17.45 3.78 3.64
N GLU A 135 -17.27 3.23 4.84
CA GLU A 135 -17.86 3.81 6.06
C GLU A 135 -17.35 5.22 6.32
N ALA A 136 -16.04 5.46 6.17
CA ALA A 136 -15.44 6.79 6.34
C ALA A 136 -15.97 7.78 5.30
N VAL A 137 -16.13 7.38 4.03
CA VAL A 137 -16.72 8.20 2.97
C VAL A 137 -18.18 8.53 3.31
N ASN A 138 -18.99 7.53 3.67
CA ASN A 138 -20.39 7.73 4.04
C ASN A 138 -20.55 8.67 5.24
N LEU A 139 -19.63 8.56 6.23
CA LEU A 139 -19.61 9.45 7.39
C LEU A 139 -19.23 10.89 7.00
N ALA A 140 -18.26 11.05 6.10
CA ALA A 140 -17.85 12.37 5.60
C ALA A 140 -18.97 13.04 4.79
N GLU A 141 -19.64 12.29 3.92
CA GLU A 141 -20.80 12.76 3.16
C GLU A 141 -21.94 13.20 4.08
N LYS A 142 -22.28 12.39 5.09
CA LYS A 142 -23.32 12.75 6.09
C LYS A 142 -22.93 14.00 6.86
N LYS A 143 -21.66 14.14 7.29
CA LYS A 143 -21.19 15.34 7.97
C LYS A 143 -21.25 16.56 7.06
N GLY A 144 -20.83 16.42 5.80
CA GLY A 144 -20.91 17.49 4.80
C GLY A 144 -22.35 17.95 4.56
N ALA A 145 -23.29 17.00 4.38
CA ALA A 145 -24.70 17.29 4.22
C ALA A 145 -25.31 17.99 5.45
N ASN A 146 -24.97 17.54 6.65
CA ASN A 146 -25.41 18.17 7.89
C ASN A 146 -24.87 19.60 8.04
N THR A 147 -23.58 19.82 7.75
CA THR A 147 -22.98 21.16 7.80
C THR A 147 -23.63 22.10 6.78
N MET A 148 -23.91 21.61 5.58
CA MET A 148 -24.62 22.37 4.54
C MET A 148 -26.03 22.72 5.00
N LEU A 149 -26.77 21.78 5.56
CA LEU A 149 -28.11 21.98 6.12
C LEU A 149 -28.10 23.02 7.25
N GLU A 150 -27.18 22.92 8.20
CA GLU A 150 -27.03 23.92 9.26
C GLU A 150 -26.78 25.32 8.70
N ASN A 151 -25.95 25.44 7.66
CA ASN A 151 -25.68 26.73 7.02
C ASN A 151 -26.94 27.30 6.34
N PHE A 152 -27.74 26.47 5.66
CA PHE A 152 -29.01 26.91 5.10
C PHE A 152 -30.01 27.37 6.18
N ILE A 153 -30.10 26.64 7.30
CA ILE A 153 -30.94 27.00 8.43
C ILE A 153 -30.48 28.35 9.04
N LYS A 154 -29.16 28.52 9.27
CA LYS A 154 -28.58 29.75 9.80
C LYS A 154 -28.76 30.95 8.87
N ALA A 155 -28.75 30.72 7.57
CA ALA A 155 -28.99 31.74 6.54
C ALA A 155 -30.48 32.10 6.40
N GLY A 156 -31.40 31.44 7.13
CA GLY A 156 -32.84 31.69 7.07
C GLY A 156 -33.51 31.19 5.79
N SER A 157 -32.92 30.20 5.12
CA SER A 157 -33.47 29.64 3.88
C SER A 157 -34.84 29.00 4.13
N ASP A 158 -35.74 29.11 3.14
CA ASP A 158 -37.05 28.50 3.19
C ASP A 158 -36.95 26.96 3.23
N THR A 159 -37.86 26.33 3.99
CA THR A 159 -37.92 24.87 4.16
C THR A 159 -38.07 24.15 2.83
N LEU A 160 -38.82 24.68 1.88
CA LEU A 160 -38.96 24.10 0.54
C LEU A 160 -37.63 24.11 -0.23
N MET A 161 -36.86 25.16 -0.14
CA MET A 161 -35.55 25.27 -0.76
C MET A 161 -34.59 24.28 -0.16
N ILE A 162 -34.60 24.10 1.16
CA ILE A 162 -33.78 23.12 1.85
C ILE A 162 -34.17 21.69 1.42
N MET A 163 -35.44 21.37 1.35
CA MET A 163 -35.94 20.07 0.87
C MET A 163 -35.44 19.76 -0.55
N GLN A 164 -35.52 20.73 -1.46
CA GLN A 164 -35.04 20.56 -2.85
C GLN A 164 -33.54 20.38 -2.94
N ALA A 165 -32.75 21.09 -2.12
CA ALA A 165 -31.30 21.05 -2.13
C ALA A 165 -30.71 19.80 -1.46
N THR A 166 -31.38 19.25 -0.43
CA THR A 166 -30.86 18.17 0.42
C THR A 166 -31.58 16.85 0.26
N GLY A 167 -32.81 16.85 -0.32
CA GLY A 167 -33.67 15.67 -0.40
C GLY A 167 -34.30 15.24 0.92
N LEU A 168 -34.08 16.00 2.01
CA LEU A 168 -34.68 15.72 3.33
C LEU A 168 -36.15 16.06 3.39
N THR A 169 -36.86 15.34 4.24
CA THR A 169 -38.28 15.63 4.53
C THR A 169 -38.41 16.85 5.44
N LYS A 170 -39.60 17.43 5.46
CA LYS A 170 -39.90 18.58 6.33
C LYS A 170 -39.67 18.24 7.81
N GLU A 171 -40.08 17.04 8.22
CA GLU A 171 -39.97 16.56 9.60
C GLU A 171 -38.51 16.44 10.03
N GLU A 172 -37.62 15.97 9.14
CA GLU A 172 -36.17 15.87 9.41
C GLU A 172 -35.53 17.26 9.55
N ILE A 173 -35.91 18.20 8.71
CA ILE A 173 -35.43 19.59 8.78
C ILE A 173 -35.88 20.27 10.09
N GLU A 174 -37.14 20.12 10.47
CA GLU A 174 -37.70 20.71 11.71
C GLU A 174 -37.01 20.10 12.95
N LYS A 175 -36.74 18.79 12.94
CA LYS A 175 -35.97 18.14 14.01
C LYS A 175 -34.57 18.76 14.17
N ILE A 176 -33.87 18.96 13.09
CA ILE A 176 -32.50 19.55 13.12
C ILE A 176 -32.58 21.02 13.57
N ARG A 177 -33.59 21.80 13.15
CA ARG A 177 -33.81 23.17 13.65
C ARG A 177 -33.98 23.20 15.17
N ASN A 178 -34.76 22.26 15.69
CA ASN A 178 -35.03 22.19 17.15
C ASN A 178 -33.75 21.80 17.90
N ASP A 179 -32.96 20.82 17.39
CA ASP A 179 -31.71 20.41 18.00
C ASP A 179 -30.69 21.56 18.03
N MET A 180 -30.63 22.40 16.98
CA MET A 180 -29.78 23.59 16.94
C MET A 180 -30.19 24.70 17.91
N LEU A 181 -31.50 24.78 18.29
CA LEU A 181 -32.01 25.76 19.25
C LEU A 181 -31.71 25.35 20.71
N ILE A 182 -31.59 24.04 20.97
CA ILE A 182 -31.31 23.49 22.30
C ILE A 182 -29.80 23.56 22.64
N THR A 183 -28.92 23.66 21.63
CA THR A 183 -27.46 23.66 21.80
C THR A 183 -26.87 25.08 21.98
N LYS A 184 -27.70 26.11 22.13
CA LYS A 184 -27.33 27.47 22.51
C LYS A 184 -27.57 27.71 23.99
#